data_5f40786b0127263767d3a048c96c21ea
#
_entry.id   5f40786b0127263767d3a048c96c21ea
#
_cell.length_a   1.000
_cell.length_b   1.000
_cell.length_c   1.000
_cell.angle_alpha   90.00
_cell.angle_beta   90.00
_cell.angle_gamma   90.00
#
_symmetry.space_group_name_H-M   'P 1'
#
loop_
_entity.id
_entity.type
_entity.pdbx_description
1 polymer ?
#
loop_
_entity_poly.entity_id
_entity_poly.type
_entity_poly.pdbx_seq_one_letter_code
_entity_poly.pdbx_strand_id
1 'polypeptide(L)'
;MRLEDSEEIRRLYARYAWTTDNGEAEAWAACFTQDASFVAPGADKVIGREALIEMASAHWASLGAAKQRHVLTNIRFDLDGDRGEGGCYVQYYLTRDGSTALKGLGVYRDQFRRVDGEWLFESRAVTQDGIP
;
A
#
# COMPACT_ATOMS: atom_id res chain seq x y z
N MET A 1 -18.66 -14.63 -0.13
CA MET A 1 -18.08 -13.34 -0.59
C MET A 1 -18.73 -12.93 -1.92
N ARG A 2 -19.16 -11.70 -2.00
CA ARG A 2 -19.76 -11.16 -3.22
C ARG A 2 -18.68 -10.78 -4.23
N LEU A 3 -18.98 -11.00 -5.52
CA LEU A 3 -18.03 -10.65 -6.59
C LEU A 3 -17.68 -9.16 -6.58
N GLU A 4 -18.65 -8.30 -6.29
CA GLU A 4 -18.41 -6.85 -6.23
C GLU A 4 -17.41 -6.49 -5.15
N ASP A 5 -17.47 -7.13 -3.99
CA ASP A 5 -16.52 -6.89 -2.90
C ASP A 5 -15.12 -7.35 -3.30
N SER A 6 -15.03 -8.52 -3.92
CA SER A 6 -13.77 -9.05 -4.41
C SER A 6 -13.12 -8.12 -5.44
N GLU A 7 -13.90 -7.64 -6.40
CA GLU A 7 -13.43 -6.71 -7.42
C GLU A 7 -12.97 -5.40 -6.80
N GLU A 8 -13.70 -4.90 -5.82
CA GLU A 8 -13.35 -3.65 -5.16
C GLU A 8 -12.04 -3.75 -4.39
N ILE A 9 -11.81 -4.88 -3.69
CA ILE A 9 -10.54 -5.11 -3.00
C ILE A 9 -9.38 -5.13 -4.00
N ARG A 10 -9.55 -5.81 -5.15
CA ARG A 10 -8.50 -5.84 -6.17
C ARG A 10 -8.20 -4.45 -6.73
N ARG A 11 -9.23 -3.65 -6.93
CA ARG A 11 -9.07 -2.24 -7.36
C ARG A 11 -8.36 -1.42 -6.30
N LEU A 12 -8.63 -1.69 -5.02
CA LEU A 12 -7.96 -1.00 -3.92
C LEU A 12 -6.45 -1.24 -3.95
N TYR A 13 -6.03 -2.48 -4.17
CA TYR A 13 -4.61 -2.81 -4.30
C TYR A 13 -3.96 -2.08 -5.49
N ALA A 14 -4.64 -2.06 -6.63
CA ALA A 14 -4.14 -1.36 -7.81
C ALA A 14 -4.03 0.15 -7.56
N ARG A 15 -5.06 0.74 -6.98
CA ARG A 15 -5.08 2.18 -6.68
C ARG A 15 -3.96 2.56 -5.72
N TYR A 16 -3.68 1.72 -4.72
CA TYR A 16 -2.57 1.92 -3.81
C TYR A 16 -1.24 2.04 -4.57
N ALA A 17 -0.94 1.07 -5.43
CA ALA A 17 0.33 1.05 -6.16
C ALA A 17 0.44 2.22 -7.13
N TRP A 18 -0.59 2.49 -7.92
CA TRP A 18 -0.58 3.57 -8.89
C TRP A 18 -0.42 4.94 -8.24
N THR A 19 -1.12 5.20 -7.15
CA THR A 19 -1.07 6.51 -6.50
C THR A 19 0.27 6.76 -5.82
N THR A 20 0.83 5.77 -5.11
CA THR A 20 2.14 5.95 -4.48
C THR A 20 3.24 6.10 -5.53
N ASP A 21 3.18 5.34 -6.61
CA ASP A 21 4.21 5.39 -7.65
C ASP A 21 4.22 6.68 -8.43
N ASN A 22 3.12 7.42 -8.43
CA ASN A 22 2.99 8.69 -9.13
C ASN A 22 3.02 9.90 -8.20
N GLY A 23 3.33 9.72 -6.92
CA GLY A 23 3.47 10.82 -5.98
C GLY A 23 2.17 11.48 -5.57
N GLU A 24 1.05 10.77 -5.70
CA GLU A 24 -0.27 11.28 -5.35
C GLU A 24 -0.57 10.95 -3.89
N ALA A 25 0.10 11.65 -2.97
CA ALA A 25 0.06 11.34 -1.56
C ALA A 25 -1.35 11.36 -0.96
N GLU A 26 -2.17 12.35 -1.32
CA GLU A 26 -3.54 12.45 -0.80
C GLU A 26 -4.42 11.32 -1.34
N ALA A 27 -4.34 11.02 -2.63
CA ALA A 27 -5.08 9.92 -3.24
C ALA A 27 -4.63 8.57 -2.68
N TRP A 28 -3.33 8.41 -2.44
CA TRP A 28 -2.80 7.21 -1.79
C TRP A 28 -3.36 7.05 -0.39
N ALA A 29 -3.32 8.12 0.41
CA ALA A 29 -3.83 8.08 1.78
C ALA A 29 -5.35 7.84 1.82
N ALA A 30 -6.08 8.23 0.77
CA ALA A 30 -7.51 7.97 0.65
C ALA A 30 -7.84 6.48 0.47
N CYS A 31 -6.84 5.63 0.20
CA CYS A 31 -7.02 4.18 0.21
C CYS A 31 -7.17 3.63 1.62
N PHE A 32 -6.91 4.45 2.65
CA PHE A 32 -6.91 4.07 4.05
C PHE A 32 -8.07 4.72 4.80
N THR A 33 -8.48 4.09 5.90
CA THR A 33 -9.44 4.73 6.81
C THR A 33 -8.78 5.93 7.48
N GLN A 34 -9.58 6.84 8.06
CA GLN A 34 -9.08 8.06 8.71
C GLN A 34 -8.09 7.76 9.84
N ASP A 35 -8.34 6.68 10.58
CA ASP A 35 -7.56 6.26 11.74
C ASP A 35 -6.59 5.13 11.43
N ALA A 36 -6.30 4.89 10.17
CA ALA A 36 -5.50 3.75 9.73
C ALA A 36 -4.07 3.78 10.25
N SER A 37 -3.46 2.60 10.32
CA SER A 37 -2.06 2.47 10.69
C SER A 37 -1.25 1.84 9.55
N PHE A 38 0.03 2.22 9.49
CA PHE A 38 0.99 1.70 8.54
C PHE A 38 2.31 1.45 9.25
N VAL A 39 2.87 0.25 9.05
CA VAL A 39 4.17 -0.12 9.62
C VAL A 39 5.08 -0.58 8.48
N ALA A 40 6.15 0.18 8.22
CA ALA A 40 7.18 -0.20 7.27
C ALA A 40 8.30 -0.97 8.00
N PRO A 41 9.11 -1.77 7.28
CA PRO A 41 10.20 -2.52 7.90
C PRO A 41 11.17 -1.59 8.65
N GLY A 42 11.41 -1.89 9.92
CA GLY A 42 12.38 -1.14 10.74
C GLY A 42 11.94 0.26 11.14
N ALA A 43 10.69 0.63 10.90
CA ALA A 43 10.18 1.96 11.20
C ALA A 43 9.07 1.89 12.25
N ASP A 44 8.82 3.03 12.89
CA ASP A 44 7.71 3.16 13.85
C ASP A 44 6.37 3.18 13.12
N LYS A 45 5.34 2.76 13.83
CA LYS A 45 3.97 2.78 13.32
C LYS A 45 3.53 4.23 13.04
N VAL A 46 2.98 4.45 11.86
CA VAL A 46 2.38 5.72 11.46
C VAL A 46 0.87 5.58 11.57
N ILE A 47 0.21 6.51 12.26
CA ILE A 47 -1.22 6.44 12.53
C ILE A 47 -1.90 7.70 12.05
N GLY A 48 -2.99 7.53 11.31
CA GLY A 48 -3.84 8.61 10.85
C GLY A 48 -3.51 9.12 9.47
N ARG A 49 -4.55 9.57 8.77
CA ARG A 49 -4.43 9.95 7.36
C ARG A 49 -3.46 11.10 7.13
N GLU A 50 -3.45 12.12 8.00
CA GLU A 50 -2.53 13.24 7.86
C GLU A 50 -1.06 12.78 7.96
N ALA A 51 -0.75 11.92 8.93
CA ALA A 51 0.59 11.39 9.10
C ALA A 51 0.99 10.51 7.92
N LEU A 52 0.04 9.76 7.34
CA LEU A 52 0.28 8.96 6.14
C LEU A 52 0.61 9.86 4.94
N ILE A 53 -0.09 10.97 4.78
CA ILE A 53 0.18 11.93 3.70
C ILE A 53 1.59 12.51 3.86
N GLU A 54 1.99 12.90 5.07
CA GLU A 54 3.33 13.40 5.32
C GLU A 54 4.40 12.39 4.99
N MET A 55 4.20 11.13 5.41
CA MET A 55 5.13 10.04 5.12
C MET A 55 5.28 9.82 3.62
N ALA A 56 4.18 9.74 2.90
CA ALA A 56 4.19 9.52 1.44
C ALA A 56 4.83 10.69 0.71
N SER A 57 4.54 11.92 1.15
CA SER A 57 5.11 13.13 0.53
C SER A 57 6.63 13.20 0.74
N ALA A 58 7.11 12.87 1.94
CA ALA A 58 8.53 12.84 2.24
C ALA A 58 9.26 11.77 1.41
N HIS A 59 8.65 10.59 1.29
CA HIS A 59 9.22 9.52 0.46
C HIS A 59 9.32 9.95 -1.00
N TRP A 60 8.25 10.52 -1.55
CA TRP A 60 8.23 11.00 -2.93
C TRP A 60 9.32 12.04 -3.16
N ALA A 61 9.46 13.00 -2.24
CA ALA A 61 10.51 14.03 -2.35
C ALA A 61 11.91 13.41 -2.34
N SER A 62 12.11 12.34 -1.59
CA SER A 62 13.41 11.66 -1.50
C SER A 62 13.84 10.98 -2.79
N LEU A 63 12.91 10.67 -3.69
CA LEU A 63 13.22 9.97 -4.94
C LEU A 63 13.98 10.84 -5.94
N GLY A 64 13.76 12.15 -5.90
CA GLY A 64 14.34 13.06 -6.89
C GLY A 64 13.90 12.66 -8.30
N ALA A 65 14.86 12.40 -9.18
CA ALA A 65 14.59 11.99 -10.56
C ALA A 65 14.35 10.48 -10.70
N ALA A 66 14.53 9.71 -9.64
CA ALA A 66 14.28 8.27 -9.69
C ALA A 66 12.79 7.98 -9.81
N LYS A 67 12.48 6.86 -10.46
CA LYS A 67 11.12 6.36 -10.57
C LYS A 67 10.98 5.07 -9.81
N GLN A 68 9.85 4.90 -9.13
CA GLN A 68 9.56 3.69 -8.37
C GLN A 68 8.40 2.92 -8.97
N ARG A 69 8.39 1.62 -8.71
CA ARG A 69 7.26 0.75 -9.01
C ARG A 69 7.07 -0.23 -7.87
N HIS A 70 5.86 -0.25 -7.32
CA HIS A 70 5.42 -1.29 -6.41
C HIS A 70 4.66 -2.33 -7.23
N VAL A 71 5.21 -3.53 -7.31
CA VAL A 71 4.56 -4.64 -8.02
C VAL A 71 3.92 -5.54 -6.98
N LEU A 72 2.59 -5.55 -6.94
CA LEU A 72 1.80 -6.30 -5.97
C LEU A 72 1.23 -7.52 -6.64
N THR A 73 1.55 -8.69 -6.10
CA THR A 73 1.13 -9.97 -6.66
C THR A 73 0.61 -10.90 -5.57
N ASN A 74 0.02 -12.00 -5.98
CA ASN A 74 -0.42 -13.04 -5.05
C ASN A 74 -1.36 -12.46 -3.98
N ILE A 75 -2.30 -11.66 -4.45
CA ILE A 75 -3.27 -11.01 -3.57
C ILE A 75 -4.25 -12.05 -3.03
N ARG A 76 -4.40 -12.07 -1.70
CA ARG A 76 -5.40 -12.89 -1.04
C ARG A 76 -6.17 -12.08 -0.01
N PHE A 77 -7.41 -12.44 0.23
CA PHE A 77 -8.23 -11.77 1.25
C PHE A 77 -9.44 -12.60 1.61
N ASP A 78 -9.90 -12.41 2.85
CA ASP A 78 -11.13 -12.97 3.37
C ASP A 78 -11.94 -11.84 3.98
N LEU A 79 -13.21 -11.73 3.61
CA LEU A 79 -14.12 -10.69 4.06
C LEU A 79 -15.25 -11.29 4.89
N ASP A 80 -15.64 -10.59 5.95
CA ASP A 80 -16.73 -10.95 6.82
C ASP A 80 -17.51 -9.68 7.20
N GLY A 81 -18.68 -9.49 6.58
CA GLY A 81 -19.46 -8.26 6.76
C GLY A 81 -18.68 -7.05 6.28
N ASP A 82 -18.48 -6.08 7.17
CA ASP A 82 -17.79 -4.84 6.86
C ASP A 82 -16.30 -4.86 7.20
N ARG A 83 -15.76 -6.03 7.51
CA ARG A 83 -14.35 -6.21 7.87
C ARG A 83 -13.73 -7.35 7.09
N GLY A 84 -12.40 -7.31 7.01
CA GLY A 84 -11.66 -8.36 6.34
C GLY A 84 -10.18 -8.31 6.67
N GLU A 85 -9.48 -9.35 6.23
CA GLU A 85 -8.03 -9.43 6.35
C GLU A 85 -7.48 -9.98 5.05
N GLY A 86 -6.22 -9.69 4.77
CA GLY A 86 -5.58 -10.20 3.56
C GLY A 86 -4.15 -9.75 3.45
N GLY A 87 -3.63 -9.81 2.26
CA GLY A 87 -2.26 -9.41 1.98
C GLY A 87 -1.84 -9.73 0.56
N CYS A 88 -0.59 -9.45 0.29
CA CYS A 88 0.01 -9.72 -1.01
C CYS A 88 1.52 -9.74 -0.89
N TYR A 89 2.17 -10.17 -1.96
CA TYR A 89 3.62 -10.00 -2.09
C TYR A 89 3.91 -8.66 -2.74
N VAL A 90 5.02 -8.05 -2.35
CA VAL A 90 5.47 -6.78 -2.93
C VAL A 90 6.89 -6.91 -3.43
N GLN A 91 7.11 -6.42 -4.66
CA GLN A 91 8.43 -6.20 -5.22
C GLN A 91 8.56 -4.70 -5.44
N TYR A 92 9.62 -4.12 -4.93
CA TYR A 92 9.86 -2.69 -5.02
C TYR A 92 11.06 -2.43 -5.94
N TYR A 93 10.81 -1.73 -7.03
CA TYR A 93 11.81 -1.40 -8.04
C TYR A 93 12.09 0.09 -8.07
N LEU A 94 13.35 0.45 -8.28
CA LEU A 94 13.76 1.82 -8.58
C LEU A 94 14.46 1.86 -9.93
N THR A 95 14.12 2.87 -10.72
CA THR A 95 14.80 3.18 -11.96
C THR A 95 15.53 4.50 -11.77
N ARG A 96 16.85 4.50 -11.99
CA ARG A 96 17.70 5.66 -11.85
C ARG A 96 18.72 5.65 -12.98
N ASP A 97 18.85 6.77 -13.69
CA ASP A 97 19.81 6.91 -14.79
C ASP A 97 19.66 5.78 -15.84
N GLY A 98 18.41 5.44 -16.16
CA GLY A 98 18.11 4.43 -17.18
C GLY A 98 18.32 2.98 -16.74
N SER A 99 18.61 2.75 -15.45
CA SER A 99 18.84 1.40 -14.92
C SER A 99 17.81 1.07 -13.84
N THR A 100 17.20 -0.10 -13.93
CA THR A 100 16.19 -0.56 -12.97
C THR A 100 16.76 -1.67 -12.10
N ALA A 101 16.54 -1.55 -10.78
CA ALA A 101 16.98 -2.54 -9.82
C ALA A 101 15.84 -2.90 -8.87
N LEU A 102 15.77 -4.17 -8.49
CA LEU A 102 14.90 -4.63 -7.42
C LEU A 102 15.51 -4.20 -6.09
N LYS A 103 14.79 -3.39 -5.32
CA LYS A 103 15.29 -2.82 -4.05
C LYS A 103 14.65 -3.43 -2.82
N GLY A 104 13.57 -4.14 -2.96
CA GLY A 104 12.91 -4.79 -1.84
C GLY A 104 11.98 -5.89 -2.29
N LEU A 105 11.88 -6.91 -1.44
CA LEU A 105 10.96 -8.02 -1.62
C LEU A 105 10.32 -8.31 -0.28
N GLY A 106 9.01 -8.36 -0.23
CA GLY A 106 8.34 -8.55 1.03
C GLY A 106 6.88 -8.94 0.93
N VAL A 107 6.23 -8.82 2.05
CA VAL A 107 4.82 -9.21 2.22
C VAL A 107 4.08 -8.06 2.87
N TYR A 108 2.93 -7.74 2.32
CA TYR A 108 1.96 -6.84 2.96
C TYR A 108 0.94 -7.69 3.70
N ARG A 109 0.67 -7.32 4.96
CA ARG A 109 -0.41 -7.90 5.76
C ARG A 109 -1.38 -6.79 6.10
N ASP A 110 -2.63 -7.01 5.73
CA ASP A 110 -3.64 -5.97 5.69
C ASP A 110 -4.89 -6.34 6.47
N GLN A 111 -5.51 -5.32 7.07
CA GLN A 111 -6.88 -5.41 7.54
C GLN A 111 -7.71 -4.39 6.77
N PHE A 112 -8.93 -4.78 6.45
CA PHE A 112 -9.87 -3.96 5.68
C PHE A 112 -11.08 -3.61 6.52
N ARG A 113 -11.65 -2.45 6.21
CA ARG A 113 -12.94 -2.04 6.75
C ARG A 113 -13.73 -1.37 5.65
N ARG A 114 -15.03 -1.69 5.57
CA ARG A 114 -15.92 -0.99 4.66
C ARG A 114 -16.51 0.21 5.39
N VAL A 115 -16.29 1.41 4.86
CA VAL A 115 -16.73 2.68 5.42
C VAL A 115 -17.55 3.39 4.36
N ASP A 116 -18.82 3.71 4.68
CA ASP A 116 -19.73 4.36 3.76
C ASP A 116 -19.81 3.66 2.39
N GLY A 117 -19.80 2.33 2.44
CA GLY A 117 -19.90 1.49 1.24
C GLY A 117 -18.59 1.27 0.50
N GLU A 118 -17.48 1.83 0.95
CA GLU A 118 -16.17 1.66 0.33
C GLU A 118 -15.24 0.79 1.18
N TRP A 119 -14.57 -0.16 0.54
CA TRP A 119 -13.52 -0.93 1.19
C TRP A 119 -12.22 -0.13 1.21
N LEU A 120 -11.63 -0.01 2.41
CA LEU A 120 -10.39 0.72 2.63
C LEU A 120 -9.45 -0.13 3.49
N PHE A 121 -8.15 0.16 3.42
CA PHE A 121 -7.20 -0.42 4.35
C PHE A 121 -7.39 0.21 5.73
N GLU A 122 -7.60 -0.60 6.74
CA GLU A 122 -7.64 -0.15 8.13
C GLU A 122 -6.24 -0.21 8.74
N SER A 123 -5.44 -1.19 8.33
CA SER A 123 -4.04 -1.29 8.71
C SER A 123 -3.25 -2.03 7.64
N ARG A 124 -2.00 -1.66 7.51
CA ARG A 124 -1.04 -2.36 6.66
C ARG A 124 0.28 -2.49 7.39
N ALA A 125 0.83 -3.69 7.41
CA ALA A 125 2.18 -3.94 7.92
C ALA A 125 3.00 -4.58 6.79
N VAL A 126 4.23 -4.08 6.63
CA VAL A 126 5.14 -4.59 5.62
C VAL A 126 6.27 -5.33 6.31
N THR A 127 6.50 -6.57 5.91
CA THR A 127 7.69 -7.32 6.33
C THR A 127 8.59 -7.52 5.11
N GLN A 128 9.87 -7.37 5.30
CA GLN A 128 10.85 -7.49 4.23
C GLN A 128 11.54 -8.85 4.30
N ASP A 129 11.52 -9.59 3.17
CA ASP A 129 12.17 -10.90 3.08
C ASP A 129 13.65 -10.77 2.73
N GLY A 130 13.96 -9.78 1.89
CA GLY A 130 15.34 -9.54 1.50
C GLY A 130 15.48 -8.27 0.67
N ILE A 131 16.71 -7.77 0.64
CA ILE A 131 17.15 -6.68 -0.23
C ILE A 131 18.24 -7.26 -1.12
N PRO A 132 18.05 -7.24 -2.44
CA PRO A 132 19.08 -7.72 -3.37
C PRO A 132 20.33 -6.86 -3.32
#